data_8fc54ebbae90790b4df85cccd39d4b8f
#
_entry.id   8fc54ebbae90790b4df85cccd39d4b8f
#
_cell.length_a   1.000
_cell.length_b   1.000
_cell.length_c   1.000
_cell.angle_alpha   90.00
_cell.angle_beta   90.00
_cell.angle_gamma   90.00
#
_symmetry.space_group_name_H-M   'P 1'
#
loop_
_entity.id
_entity.type
_entity.pdbx_description
1 polymer ?
#
loop_
_entity_poly.entity_id
_entity_poly.type
_entity_poly.pdbx_seq_one_letter_code
_entity_poly.pdbx_strand_id
1 'polypeptide(L)'
;FGKHRVWCWAMIMACLAFVWVPFLEPGQIAAFFAICVVTGMALGADLALPPAMQADVIDLDTLRTGQQRAGLFFAMWSMSTKLALALAVGLAFPALDALGFVAGGENDRETILWLAVIYAWVPTVLKVCAIAMIWSHPMSAKRHDIVRRRLDALAKRSLSGLA
;
A
#
# COMPACT_ATOMS: atom_id res chain seq x y z
N PHE A 1 -17.20 3.05 8.11
CA PHE A 1 -16.17 2.03 7.83
C PHE A 1 -14.82 2.60 8.27
N GLY A 2 -13.97 1.81 8.96
CA GLY A 2 -12.62 2.25 9.33
C GLY A 2 -11.69 2.32 8.10
N LYS A 3 -10.79 3.31 8.02
CA LYS A 3 -9.82 3.50 6.91
C LYS A 3 -9.08 2.20 6.56
N HIS A 4 -8.66 1.41 7.57
CA HIS A 4 -7.97 0.13 7.37
C HIS A 4 -8.81 -0.90 6.62
N ARG A 5 -10.13 -0.97 6.88
CA ARG A 5 -11.01 -1.91 6.18
C ARG A 5 -11.22 -1.52 4.71
N VAL A 6 -11.40 -0.23 4.43
CA VAL A 6 -11.50 0.26 3.05
C VAL A 6 -10.23 -0.06 2.28
N TRP A 7 -9.08 0.14 2.90
CA TRP A 7 -7.80 -0.23 2.30
C TRP A 7 -7.65 -1.73 2.07
N CYS A 8 -8.02 -2.58 3.04
CA CYS A 8 -8.04 -4.03 2.84
C CYS A 8 -8.94 -4.45 1.68
N TRP A 9 -10.12 -3.86 1.56
CA TRP A 9 -11.02 -4.15 0.43
C TRP A 9 -10.43 -3.74 -0.91
N ALA A 10 -9.79 -2.58 -1.00
CA ALA A 10 -9.10 -2.14 -2.21
C ALA A 10 -7.97 -3.12 -2.59
N MET A 11 -7.17 -3.57 -1.60
CA MET A 11 -6.13 -4.57 -1.83
C MET A 11 -6.70 -5.93 -2.27
N ILE A 12 -7.82 -6.39 -1.68
CA ILE A 12 -8.50 -7.63 -2.08
C ILE A 12 -8.96 -7.53 -3.55
N MET A 13 -9.58 -6.41 -3.92
CA MET A 13 -9.99 -6.17 -5.31
C MET A 13 -8.81 -6.22 -6.29
N ALA A 14 -7.69 -5.60 -5.92
CA ALA A 14 -6.47 -5.67 -6.72
C ALA A 14 -5.94 -7.09 -6.84
N CYS A 15 -5.91 -7.87 -5.74
CA CYS A 15 -5.46 -9.26 -5.76
C CYS A 15 -6.33 -10.12 -6.67
N LEU A 16 -7.67 -9.98 -6.59
CA LEU A 16 -8.60 -10.71 -7.44
C LEU A 16 -8.39 -10.39 -8.93
N ALA A 17 -8.10 -9.12 -9.26
CA ALA A 17 -7.79 -8.73 -10.63
C ALA A 17 -6.43 -9.30 -11.11
N PHE A 18 -5.39 -9.25 -10.27
CA PHE A 18 -4.05 -9.73 -10.64
C PHE A 18 -3.98 -11.25 -10.80
N VAL A 19 -4.78 -12.04 -10.08
CA VAL A 19 -4.81 -13.50 -10.21
C VAL A 19 -5.10 -13.93 -11.65
N TRP A 20 -5.87 -13.15 -12.42
CA TRP A 20 -6.24 -13.48 -13.79
C TRP A 20 -5.15 -13.18 -14.83
N VAL A 21 -4.15 -12.37 -14.49
CA VAL A 21 -3.11 -11.93 -15.46
C VAL A 21 -2.39 -13.10 -16.13
N PRO A 22 -1.92 -14.16 -15.44
CA PRO A 22 -1.22 -15.28 -16.08
C PRO A 22 -2.08 -16.14 -17.01
N PHE A 23 -3.41 -16.01 -16.92
CA PHE A 23 -4.38 -16.77 -17.73
C PHE A 23 -4.82 -16.01 -19.00
N LEU A 24 -4.33 -14.77 -19.18
CA LEU A 24 -4.64 -13.99 -20.36
C LEU A 24 -3.87 -14.53 -21.58
N GLU A 25 -4.59 -14.69 -22.68
CA GLU A 25 -3.99 -15.06 -23.95
C GLU A 25 -3.50 -13.84 -24.74
N PRO A 26 -2.49 -14.00 -25.62
CA PRO A 26 -2.04 -12.95 -26.53
C PRO A 26 -3.21 -12.37 -27.34
N GLY A 27 -3.36 -11.04 -27.32
CA GLY A 27 -4.45 -10.35 -28.04
C GLY A 27 -5.67 -10.00 -27.19
N GLN A 28 -5.78 -10.46 -25.95
CA GLN A 28 -6.88 -10.10 -25.03
C GLN A 28 -6.69 -8.72 -24.38
N ILE A 29 -6.50 -7.70 -25.21
CA ILE A 29 -6.20 -6.31 -24.80
C ILE A 29 -7.32 -5.75 -23.90
N ALA A 30 -8.59 -6.01 -24.24
CA ALA A 30 -9.73 -5.49 -23.48
C ALA A 30 -9.78 -6.06 -22.05
N ALA A 31 -9.48 -7.34 -21.87
CA ALA A 31 -9.43 -7.98 -20.54
C ALA A 31 -8.27 -7.42 -19.71
N PHE A 32 -7.09 -7.28 -20.32
CA PHE A 32 -5.94 -6.66 -19.65
C PHE A 32 -6.21 -5.20 -19.26
N PHE A 33 -6.85 -4.42 -20.15
CA PHE A 33 -7.25 -3.04 -19.86
C PHE A 33 -8.22 -2.96 -18.67
N ALA A 34 -9.21 -3.85 -18.58
CA ALA A 34 -10.12 -3.91 -17.44
C ALA A 34 -9.38 -4.18 -16.12
N ILE A 35 -8.40 -5.10 -16.12
CA ILE A 35 -7.53 -5.37 -14.97
C ILE A 35 -6.74 -4.12 -14.59
N CYS A 36 -6.16 -3.41 -15.56
CA CYS A 36 -5.42 -2.18 -15.30
C CYS A 36 -6.30 -1.08 -14.69
N VAL A 37 -7.55 -0.94 -15.12
CA VAL A 37 -8.48 0.03 -14.54
C VAL A 37 -8.79 -0.33 -13.08
N VAL A 38 -9.13 -1.57 -12.79
CA VAL A 38 -9.45 -2.03 -11.43
C VAL A 38 -8.25 -1.87 -10.50
N THR A 39 -7.07 -2.29 -10.93
CA THR A 39 -5.84 -2.19 -10.13
C THR A 39 -5.39 -0.73 -9.98
N GLY A 40 -5.60 0.11 -10.99
CA GLY A 40 -5.34 1.55 -10.92
C GLY A 40 -6.24 2.26 -9.90
N MET A 41 -7.52 1.90 -9.81
CA MET A 41 -8.43 2.40 -8.77
C MET A 41 -7.97 1.96 -7.37
N ALA A 42 -7.54 0.71 -7.21
CA ALA A 42 -6.99 0.21 -5.95
C ALA A 42 -5.69 0.92 -5.57
N LEU A 43 -4.84 1.27 -6.54
CA LEU A 43 -3.63 2.05 -6.32
C LEU A 43 -3.93 3.43 -5.72
N GLY A 44 -5.03 4.08 -6.13
CA GLY A 44 -5.49 5.34 -5.51
C GLY A 44 -5.72 5.18 -4.00
N ALA A 45 -6.32 4.08 -3.58
CA ALA A 45 -6.49 3.76 -2.15
C ALA A 45 -5.15 3.45 -1.47
N ASP A 46 -4.23 2.73 -2.12
CA ASP A 46 -2.88 2.43 -1.63
C ASP A 46 -2.04 3.71 -1.41
N LEU A 47 -2.27 4.75 -2.19
CA LEU A 47 -1.57 6.04 -2.04
C LEU A 47 -2.20 6.95 -1.00
N ALA A 48 -3.52 6.92 -0.82
CA ALA A 48 -4.23 7.86 0.05
C ALA A 48 -4.42 7.35 1.49
N LEU A 49 -4.72 6.07 1.67
CA LEU A 49 -5.11 5.55 2.98
C LEU A 49 -3.94 5.34 3.96
N PRO A 50 -2.77 4.81 3.56
CA PRO A 50 -1.65 4.66 4.47
C PRO A 50 -1.16 5.98 5.09
N PRO A 51 -0.92 7.07 4.31
CA PRO A 51 -0.55 8.35 4.90
C PRO A 51 -1.63 8.91 5.84
N ALA A 52 -2.93 8.72 5.51
CA ALA A 52 -4.03 9.13 6.36
C ALA A 52 -4.09 8.33 7.68
N MET A 53 -3.74 7.04 7.66
CA MET A 53 -3.62 6.21 8.86
C MET A 53 -2.37 6.57 9.68
N GLN A 54 -1.29 6.93 9.02
CA GLN A 54 -0.06 7.39 9.66
C GLN A 54 -0.29 8.70 10.41
N ALA A 55 -1.05 9.63 9.85
CA ALA A 55 -1.45 10.86 10.54
C ALA A 55 -2.23 10.55 11.84
N ASP A 56 -3.15 9.58 11.80
CA ASP A 56 -3.90 9.14 12.99
C ASP A 56 -2.96 8.59 14.10
N VAL A 57 -1.87 7.91 13.71
CA VAL A 57 -0.85 7.41 14.66
C VAL A 57 0.00 8.55 15.23
N ILE A 58 0.35 9.54 14.40
CA ILE A 58 1.09 10.74 14.83
C ILE A 58 0.28 11.54 15.86
N ASP A 59 -1.03 11.71 15.64
CA ASP A 59 -1.92 12.36 16.60
C ASP A 59 -1.94 11.62 17.95
N LEU A 60 -1.96 10.29 17.92
CA LEU A 60 -1.89 9.47 19.13
C LEU A 60 -0.52 9.60 19.85
N ASP A 61 0.57 9.63 19.09
CA ASP A 61 1.92 9.84 19.63
C ASP A 61 2.04 11.21 20.29
N THR A 62 1.56 12.25 19.62
CA THR A 62 1.55 13.63 20.15
C THR A 62 0.73 13.73 21.44
N LEU A 63 -0.43 13.05 21.51
CA LEU A 63 -1.24 13.02 22.74
C LEU A 63 -0.52 12.34 23.91
N ARG A 64 0.28 11.29 23.64
CA ARG A 64 0.98 10.50 24.67
C ARG A 64 2.28 11.14 25.14
N THR A 65 3.02 11.74 24.22
CA THR A 65 4.38 12.24 24.47
C THR A 65 4.46 13.75 24.63
N GLY A 66 3.44 14.48 24.18
CA GLY A 66 3.46 15.94 24.10
C GLY A 66 4.41 16.50 23.03
N GLN A 67 5.04 15.65 22.21
CA GLN A 67 6.03 16.03 21.21
C GLN A 67 5.46 15.94 19.79
N GLN A 68 5.73 16.94 18.96
CA GLN A 68 5.36 16.94 17.55
C GLN A 68 6.47 16.31 16.70
N ARG A 69 6.41 14.98 16.52
CA ARG A 69 7.41 14.21 15.77
C ARG A 69 6.96 13.78 14.38
N ALA A 70 6.00 14.50 13.79
CA ALA A 70 5.44 14.17 12.49
C ALA A 70 6.52 13.97 11.39
N GLY A 71 7.54 14.84 11.36
CA GLY A 71 8.65 14.74 10.42
C GLY A 71 9.41 13.41 10.49
N LEU A 72 9.64 12.88 11.71
CA LEU A 72 10.31 11.61 11.91
C LEU A 72 9.47 10.44 11.33
N PHE A 73 8.17 10.42 11.62
CA PHE A 73 7.28 9.37 11.09
C PHE A 73 7.22 9.37 9.56
N PHE A 74 7.09 10.55 8.93
CA PHE A 74 7.09 10.65 7.47
C PHE A 74 8.44 10.34 6.84
N ALA A 75 9.56 10.68 7.50
CA ALA A 75 10.89 10.31 7.05
C ALA A 75 11.07 8.77 7.05
N MET A 76 10.68 8.09 8.13
CA MET A 76 10.72 6.63 8.22
C MET A 76 9.82 5.97 7.16
N TRP A 77 8.62 6.48 6.93
CA TRP A 77 7.74 6.04 5.87
C TRP A 77 8.38 6.17 4.49
N SER A 78 8.91 7.35 4.18
CA SER A 78 9.57 7.62 2.89
C SER A 78 10.79 6.72 2.68
N MET A 79 11.60 6.50 3.71
CA MET A 79 12.74 5.58 3.67
C MET A 79 12.28 4.14 3.39
N SER A 80 11.27 3.65 4.10
CA SER A 80 10.71 2.31 3.91
C SER A 80 10.18 2.12 2.49
N THR A 81 9.47 3.12 1.95
CA THR A 81 8.94 3.08 0.59
C THR A 81 10.06 3.02 -0.46
N LYS A 82 11.11 3.83 -0.29
CA LYS A 82 12.27 3.83 -1.19
C LYS A 82 13.04 2.51 -1.12
N LEU A 83 13.24 1.95 0.07
CA LEU A 83 13.87 0.63 0.25
C LEU A 83 13.04 -0.48 -0.40
N ALA A 84 11.71 -0.47 -0.22
CA ALA A 84 10.83 -1.44 -0.85
C ALA A 84 10.91 -1.36 -2.39
N LEU A 85 10.94 -0.15 -2.95
CA LEU A 85 11.08 0.05 -4.39
C LEU A 85 12.46 -0.46 -4.89
N ALA A 86 13.54 -0.14 -4.19
CA ALA A 86 14.88 -0.60 -4.54
C ALA A 86 14.99 -2.13 -4.48
N LEU A 87 14.41 -2.76 -3.45
CA LEU A 87 14.38 -4.21 -3.34
C LEU A 87 13.53 -4.85 -4.44
N ALA A 88 12.38 -4.27 -4.77
CA ALA A 88 11.52 -4.77 -5.85
C ALA A 88 12.26 -4.79 -7.19
N VAL A 89 12.93 -3.69 -7.55
CA VAL A 89 13.73 -3.57 -8.77
C VAL A 89 14.95 -4.50 -8.72
N GLY A 90 15.67 -4.49 -7.58
CA GLY A 90 16.89 -5.29 -7.38
C GLY A 90 16.65 -6.80 -7.35
N LEU A 91 15.44 -7.26 -7.11
CA LEU A 91 15.08 -8.68 -7.15
C LEU A 91 14.40 -9.06 -8.48
N ALA A 92 13.50 -8.22 -9.00
CA ALA A 92 12.72 -8.56 -10.18
C ALA A 92 13.58 -8.62 -11.46
N PHE A 93 14.46 -7.64 -11.69
CA PHE A 93 15.28 -7.64 -12.91
C PHE A 93 16.28 -8.78 -12.97
N PRO A 94 17.09 -9.08 -11.93
CA PRO A 94 17.95 -10.25 -11.96
C PRO A 94 17.20 -11.57 -12.09
N ALA A 95 16.00 -11.68 -11.51
CA ALA A 95 15.16 -12.87 -11.65
C ALA A 95 14.69 -13.05 -13.11
N LEU A 96 14.29 -11.97 -13.79
CA LEU A 96 13.90 -12.00 -15.20
C LEU A 96 15.09 -12.31 -16.12
N ASP A 97 16.27 -11.73 -15.84
CA ASP A 97 17.51 -12.00 -16.58
C ASP A 97 17.92 -13.48 -16.46
N ALA A 98 17.86 -14.04 -15.25
CA ALA A 98 18.13 -15.46 -15.01
C ALA A 98 17.15 -16.42 -15.73
N LEU A 99 15.95 -15.94 -16.06
CA LEU A 99 14.93 -16.66 -16.86
C LEU A 99 15.10 -16.43 -18.36
N GLY A 100 16.10 -15.67 -18.79
CA GLY A 100 16.37 -15.37 -20.19
C GLY A 100 15.39 -14.37 -20.81
N PHE A 101 14.71 -13.54 -20.03
CA PHE A 101 13.77 -12.55 -20.55
C PHE A 101 14.51 -11.42 -21.28
N VAL A 102 14.14 -11.18 -22.55
CA VAL A 102 14.68 -10.11 -23.39
C VAL A 102 13.61 -9.06 -23.60
N ALA A 103 13.83 -7.86 -23.04
CA ALA A 103 12.89 -6.74 -23.20
C ALA A 103 12.87 -6.25 -24.67
N GLY A 104 11.68 -6.25 -25.26
CA GLY A 104 11.51 -5.86 -26.69
C GLY A 104 11.94 -6.90 -27.71
N GLY A 105 12.41 -8.07 -27.27
CA GLY A 105 12.76 -9.21 -28.11
C GLY A 105 11.65 -10.28 -28.15
N GLU A 106 11.90 -11.32 -28.95
CA GLU A 106 11.06 -12.51 -28.94
C GLU A 106 11.42 -13.36 -27.72
N ASN A 107 10.41 -13.66 -26.91
CA ASN A 107 10.53 -14.53 -25.74
C ASN A 107 9.66 -15.76 -25.95
N ASP A 108 10.12 -16.90 -25.47
CA ASP A 108 9.35 -18.12 -25.49
C ASP A 108 8.14 -18.06 -24.53
N ARG A 109 7.22 -18.98 -24.71
CA ARG A 109 5.99 -19.02 -23.91
C ARG A 109 6.27 -19.21 -22.41
N GLU A 110 7.30 -19.95 -22.07
CA GLU A 110 7.68 -20.24 -20.69
C GLU A 110 8.20 -18.98 -20.00
N THR A 111 9.08 -18.25 -20.65
CA THR A 111 9.62 -16.95 -20.17
C THR A 111 8.51 -15.92 -19.96
N ILE A 112 7.54 -15.85 -20.89
CA ILE A 112 6.37 -14.95 -20.74
C ILE A 112 5.49 -15.36 -19.55
N LEU A 113 5.29 -16.66 -19.32
CA LEU A 113 4.54 -17.13 -18.15
C LEU A 113 5.26 -16.76 -16.84
N TRP A 114 6.58 -16.92 -16.77
CA TRP A 114 7.35 -16.51 -15.60
C TRP A 114 7.32 -15.00 -15.37
N LEU A 115 7.37 -14.21 -16.44
CA LEU A 115 7.15 -12.75 -16.35
C LEU A 115 5.78 -12.45 -15.72
N ALA A 116 4.72 -13.11 -16.20
CA ALA A 116 3.36 -12.91 -15.68
C ALA A 116 3.25 -13.33 -14.20
N VAL A 117 3.90 -14.41 -13.80
CA VAL A 117 3.96 -14.88 -12.41
C VAL A 117 4.67 -13.87 -11.52
N ILE A 118 5.86 -13.41 -11.91
CA ILE A 118 6.62 -12.41 -11.16
C ILE A 118 5.84 -11.09 -11.06
N TYR A 119 5.23 -10.65 -12.14
CA TYR A 119 4.45 -9.41 -12.20
C TYR A 119 3.16 -9.47 -11.36
N ALA A 120 2.44 -10.58 -11.38
CA ALA A 120 1.11 -10.67 -10.80
C ALA A 120 1.08 -11.42 -9.46
N TRP A 121 1.68 -12.59 -9.37
CA TRP A 121 1.52 -13.45 -8.19
C TRP A 121 2.43 -13.03 -7.03
N VAL A 122 3.67 -12.60 -7.30
CA VAL A 122 4.56 -12.13 -6.23
C VAL A 122 3.95 -10.92 -5.49
N PRO A 123 3.50 -9.85 -6.16
CA PRO A 123 2.80 -8.75 -5.50
C PRO A 123 1.50 -9.20 -4.80
N THR A 124 0.77 -10.15 -5.39
CA THR A 124 -0.47 -10.67 -4.79
C THR A 124 -0.20 -11.35 -3.46
N VAL A 125 0.81 -12.23 -3.38
CA VAL A 125 1.20 -12.90 -2.13
C VAL A 125 1.60 -11.87 -1.06
N LEU A 126 2.42 -10.88 -1.43
CA LEU A 126 2.83 -9.81 -0.51
C LEU A 126 1.62 -8.98 -0.03
N LYS A 127 0.66 -8.67 -0.91
CA LYS A 127 -0.57 -7.98 -0.53
C LYS A 127 -1.45 -8.81 0.40
N VAL A 128 -1.56 -10.12 0.18
CA VAL A 128 -2.31 -11.02 1.08
C VAL A 128 -1.69 -11.03 2.47
N CYS A 129 -0.36 -11.11 2.58
CA CYS A 129 0.34 -11.00 3.85
C CYS A 129 0.08 -9.63 4.53
N ALA A 130 0.14 -8.53 3.76
CA ALA A 130 -0.16 -7.20 4.27
C ALA A 130 -1.61 -7.06 4.75
N ILE A 131 -2.59 -7.60 4.01
CA ILE A 131 -4.01 -7.64 4.41
C ILE A 131 -4.15 -8.37 5.74
N ALA A 132 -3.54 -9.55 5.89
CA ALA A 132 -3.61 -10.33 7.13
C ALA A 132 -3.06 -9.54 8.34
N MET A 133 -1.98 -8.79 8.16
CA MET A 133 -1.40 -7.93 9.20
C MET A 133 -2.29 -6.73 9.54
N ILE A 134 -2.88 -6.09 8.53
CA ILE A 134 -3.66 -4.84 8.70
C ILE A 134 -5.08 -5.12 9.16
N TRP A 135 -5.63 -6.29 8.84
CA TRP A 135 -7.01 -6.65 9.18
C TRP A 135 -7.33 -6.50 10.67
N SER A 136 -6.36 -6.84 11.51
CA SER A 136 -6.45 -6.77 12.98
C SER A 136 -5.97 -5.44 13.57
N HIS A 137 -5.81 -4.38 12.75
CA HIS A 137 -5.27 -3.09 13.22
C HIS A 137 -6.13 -2.47 14.31
N PRO A 138 -5.56 -2.12 15.49
CA PRO A 138 -6.33 -1.73 16.68
C PRO A 138 -6.89 -0.30 16.66
N MET A 139 -6.52 0.52 15.66
CA MET A 139 -7.02 1.89 15.53
C MET A 139 -8.39 1.93 14.84
N SER A 140 -9.44 1.98 15.65
CA SER A 140 -10.80 2.24 15.12
C SER A 140 -11.05 3.74 14.92
N ALA A 141 -11.96 4.09 14.00
CA ALA A 141 -12.38 5.47 13.78
C ALA A 141 -12.84 6.17 15.07
N LYS A 142 -13.52 5.44 15.96
CA LYS A 142 -13.95 5.95 17.29
C LYS A 142 -12.76 6.33 18.18
N ARG A 143 -11.67 5.56 18.17
CA ARG A 143 -10.46 5.89 18.93
C ARG A 143 -9.78 7.14 18.40
N HIS A 144 -9.70 7.30 17.09
CA HIS A 144 -9.15 8.50 16.46
C HIS A 144 -9.95 9.76 16.84
N ASP A 145 -11.29 9.71 16.77
CA ASP A 145 -12.14 10.84 17.17
C ASP A 145 -11.93 11.25 18.64
N ILE A 146 -11.73 10.28 19.55
CA ILE A 146 -11.44 10.55 20.96
C ILE A 146 -10.06 11.24 21.11
N VAL A 147 -9.05 10.75 20.39
CA VAL A 147 -7.70 11.33 20.41
C VAL A 147 -7.74 12.77 19.94
N ARG A 148 -8.39 13.04 18.80
CA ARG A 148 -8.50 14.36 18.22
C ARG A 148 -9.23 15.35 19.14
N ARG A 149 -10.36 14.94 19.72
CA ARG A 149 -11.09 15.79 20.69
C ARG A 149 -10.24 16.13 21.92
N ARG A 150 -9.41 15.20 22.39
CA ARG A 150 -8.48 15.46 23.51
C ARG A 150 -7.37 16.43 23.12
N LEU A 151 -6.79 16.31 21.93
CA LEU A 151 -5.78 17.26 21.43
C LEU A 151 -6.37 18.65 21.28
N ASP A 152 -7.58 18.78 20.70
CA ASP A 152 -8.28 20.08 20.56
C ASP A 152 -8.58 20.70 21.94
N ALA A 153 -8.95 19.92 22.93
CA ALA A 153 -9.19 20.39 24.29
C ALA A 153 -7.90 20.89 24.98
N LEU A 154 -6.77 20.18 24.77
CA LEU A 154 -5.47 20.61 25.27
C LEU A 154 -4.98 21.91 24.61
N ALA A 155 -5.13 22.02 23.31
CA ALA A 155 -4.79 23.23 22.54
C ALA A 155 -5.60 24.45 23.03
N LYS A 156 -6.91 24.30 23.25
CA LYS A 156 -7.76 25.37 23.82
C LYS A 156 -7.32 25.80 25.22
N ARG A 157 -6.95 24.86 26.09
CA ARG A 157 -6.47 25.16 27.44
C ARG A 157 -5.13 25.93 27.43
N SER A 158 -4.21 25.55 26.52
CA SER A 158 -2.94 26.26 26.40
C SER A 158 -3.12 27.71 25.92
N LEU A 159 -4.08 27.95 25.04
CA LEU A 159 -4.41 29.32 24.57
C LEU A 159 -5.13 30.15 25.65
N SER A 160 -6.01 29.55 26.45
CA SER A 160 -6.70 30.25 27.54
C SER A 160 -5.84 30.50 28.76
N GLY A 161 -4.72 29.80 28.93
CA GLY A 161 -3.74 30.05 30.00
C GLY A 161 -2.67 31.08 29.66
N LEU A 162 -2.66 31.58 28.42
CA LEU A 162 -1.76 32.62 27.91
C LEU A 162 -2.45 34.00 27.83
N ALA A 163 -3.76 34.06 28.07
CA ALA A 163 -4.57 35.28 28.16
C ALA A 163 -4.83 35.66 29.61
#